data_ed81915b13dbcb620e060ae367a940a6
#
_entry.id   ed81915b13dbcb620e060ae367a940a6
#
_cell.length_a   1.000
_cell.length_b   1.000
_cell.length_c   1.000
_cell.angle_alpha   90.00
_cell.angle_beta   90.00
_cell.angle_gamma   90.00
#
_symmetry.space_group_name_H-M   'P 1'
#
loop_
_entity.id
_entity.type
_entity.pdbx_description
1 polymer ?
#
loop_
_entity_poly.entity_id
_entity_poly.type
_entity_poly.pdbx_seq_one_letter_code
_entity_poly.pdbx_strand_id
1 'polypeptide(L)'
;DTAYEFVKTLKDCGYQWVLVQEHTVERPENGHGPERKHLPHRLVCRNARGEEASIIAILKTQGSDTKLVAQMQPYYEAKGLSRWDLAGKQVPPLVTQIADGENGGVMMNEFPPKYLEAMRECSGSQTPAMNATEYLEHIFALGIQEKDLPTLQPICQKRIWERFKPGEGAGRLAQVIEQLKKEDHRFHMEGGSWTNNISWVKG
;
A
#
# COMPACT_ATOMS: atom_id res chain seq x y z
N ASP A 1 -0.13 -9.18 3.69
CA ASP A 1 0.35 -9.72 2.41
C ASP A 1 -0.76 -9.73 1.37
N THR A 2 -0.45 -9.38 0.15
CA THR A 2 -1.38 -9.40 -0.97
C THR A 2 -1.11 -10.61 -1.86
N ALA A 3 -2.17 -11.33 -2.21
CA ALA A 3 -2.12 -12.50 -3.10
C ALA A 3 -3.30 -12.45 -4.08
N TYR A 4 -3.23 -13.25 -5.12
CA TYR A 4 -4.27 -13.30 -6.15
C TYR A 4 -5.67 -13.55 -5.55
N GLU A 5 -5.80 -14.56 -4.69
CA GLU A 5 -7.07 -14.97 -4.09
C GLU A 5 -7.65 -13.86 -3.22
N PHE A 6 -6.79 -13.16 -2.48
CA PHE A 6 -7.21 -12.03 -1.64
C PHE A 6 -7.72 -10.87 -2.50
N VAL A 7 -6.95 -10.47 -3.50
CA VAL A 7 -7.35 -9.38 -4.41
C VAL A 7 -8.63 -9.72 -5.16
N LYS A 8 -8.75 -10.96 -5.63
CA LYS A 8 -9.98 -11.43 -6.29
C LYS A 8 -11.19 -11.36 -5.35
N THR A 9 -11.05 -11.83 -4.12
CA THR A 9 -12.13 -11.79 -3.12
C THR A 9 -12.53 -10.33 -2.80
N LEU A 10 -11.58 -9.42 -2.63
CA LEU A 10 -11.89 -8.01 -2.42
C LEU A 10 -12.70 -7.43 -3.57
N LYS A 11 -12.31 -7.71 -4.80
CA LYS A 11 -13.05 -7.24 -5.99
C LYS A 11 -14.46 -7.85 -6.08
N ASP A 12 -14.59 -9.13 -5.82
CA ASP A 12 -15.88 -9.82 -5.81
C ASP A 12 -16.83 -9.27 -4.72
N CYS A 13 -16.26 -8.75 -3.61
CA CYS A 13 -16.98 -8.04 -2.56
C CYS A 13 -17.24 -6.55 -2.86
N GLY A 14 -16.81 -6.03 -4.01
CA GLY A 14 -17.04 -4.64 -4.42
C GLY A 14 -16.02 -3.63 -3.92
N TYR A 15 -14.92 -4.06 -3.31
CA TYR A 15 -13.84 -3.16 -2.94
C TYR A 15 -13.12 -2.62 -4.17
N GLN A 16 -12.87 -1.31 -4.20
CA GLN A 16 -12.22 -0.64 -5.32
C GLN A 16 -10.72 -0.47 -5.10
N TRP A 17 -10.29 -0.40 -3.85
CA TRP A 17 -8.90 -0.17 -3.48
C TRP A 17 -8.53 -0.89 -2.19
N VAL A 18 -7.23 -1.02 -1.96
CA VAL A 18 -6.63 -1.60 -0.76
C VAL A 18 -5.44 -0.77 -0.31
N LEU A 19 -5.24 -0.69 0.99
CA LEU A 19 -4.03 -0.11 1.55
C LEU A 19 -2.96 -1.20 1.65
N VAL A 20 -1.76 -0.93 1.11
CA VAL A 20 -0.62 -1.85 1.19
C VAL A 20 0.63 -1.16 1.69
N GLN A 21 1.49 -1.88 2.36
CA GLN A 21 2.77 -1.33 2.83
C GLN A 21 3.77 -1.22 1.67
N GLU A 22 4.47 -0.09 1.56
CA GLU A 22 5.39 0.17 0.45
C GLU A 22 6.48 -0.89 0.27
N HIS A 23 6.93 -1.50 1.36
CA HIS A 23 7.99 -2.50 1.34
C HIS A 23 7.52 -3.91 0.97
N THR A 24 6.21 -4.14 0.86
CA THR A 24 5.63 -5.44 0.46
C THR A 24 5.34 -5.54 -1.03
N VAL A 25 5.62 -4.49 -1.77
CA VAL A 25 5.36 -4.40 -3.21
C VAL A 25 6.60 -3.92 -3.97
N GLU A 26 6.65 -4.28 -5.24
CA GLU A 26 7.75 -3.91 -6.13
C GLU A 26 7.24 -3.62 -7.55
N ARG A 27 8.05 -2.94 -8.33
CA ARG A 27 7.79 -2.70 -9.76
C ARG A 27 8.07 -3.98 -10.57
N PRO A 28 7.14 -4.41 -11.44
CA PRO A 28 7.31 -5.65 -12.21
C PRO A 28 8.52 -5.66 -13.14
N GLU A 29 8.91 -4.50 -13.66
CA GLU A 29 9.98 -4.37 -14.63
C GLU A 29 11.37 -4.66 -14.04
N ASN A 30 11.63 -4.27 -12.78
CA ASN A 30 12.97 -4.31 -12.20
C ASN A 30 13.05 -4.86 -10.76
N GLY A 31 11.91 -5.11 -10.11
CA GLY A 31 11.86 -5.60 -8.73
C GLY A 31 12.26 -4.56 -7.67
N HIS A 32 12.36 -3.28 -8.04
CA HIS A 32 12.61 -2.21 -7.09
C HIS A 32 11.29 -1.73 -6.46
N GLY A 33 11.38 -1.10 -5.31
CA GLY A 33 10.23 -0.49 -4.64
C GLY A 33 9.57 0.63 -5.47
N PRO A 34 8.37 1.07 -5.06
CA PRO A 34 7.64 2.12 -5.77
C PRO A 34 8.41 3.44 -5.76
N GLU A 35 8.48 4.12 -6.92
CA GLU A 35 9.08 5.44 -7.04
C GLU A 35 8.14 6.57 -6.61
N ARG A 36 6.86 6.42 -6.96
CA ARG A 36 5.85 7.47 -6.77
C ARG A 36 4.94 7.09 -5.59
N LYS A 37 5.52 6.96 -4.40
CA LYS A 37 4.85 6.45 -3.19
C LYS A 37 3.56 7.17 -2.82
N HIS A 38 3.43 8.42 -3.22
CA HIS A 38 2.29 9.28 -2.90
C HIS A 38 1.21 9.30 -3.99
N LEU A 39 1.29 8.41 -4.96
CA LEU A 39 0.23 8.19 -5.95
C LEU A 39 -0.44 6.83 -5.75
N PRO A 40 -1.67 6.66 -6.21
CA PRO A 40 -2.28 5.33 -6.28
C PRO A 40 -1.58 4.51 -7.37
N HIS A 41 -1.59 3.20 -7.20
CA HIS A 41 -0.98 2.24 -8.10
C HIS A 41 -1.98 1.17 -8.51
N ARG A 42 -1.74 0.53 -9.62
CA ARG A 42 -2.43 -0.69 -9.99
C ARG A 42 -1.64 -1.89 -9.47
N LEU A 43 -2.15 -2.55 -8.43
CA LEU A 43 -1.54 -3.76 -7.87
C LEU A 43 -2.01 -4.97 -8.67
N VAL A 44 -1.09 -5.73 -9.24
CA VAL A 44 -1.36 -6.93 -10.03
C VAL A 44 -0.82 -8.15 -9.31
N CYS A 45 -1.71 -9.04 -8.90
CA CYS A 45 -1.37 -10.30 -8.24
C CYS A 45 -1.64 -11.47 -9.17
N ARG A 46 -0.76 -12.48 -9.15
CA ARG A 46 -0.78 -13.63 -10.03
C ARG A 46 -0.82 -14.93 -9.23
N ASN A 47 -1.61 -15.89 -9.67
CA ASN A 47 -1.66 -17.22 -9.08
C ASN A 47 -0.78 -18.25 -9.81
N ALA A 48 -0.71 -19.47 -9.26
CA ALA A 48 0.10 -20.56 -9.83
C ALA A 48 -0.37 -21.02 -11.22
N ARG A 49 -1.57 -20.67 -11.66
CA ARG A 49 -2.09 -20.96 -13.02
C ARG A 49 -1.77 -19.86 -14.01
N GLY A 50 -1.18 -18.75 -13.55
CA GLY A 50 -0.88 -17.60 -14.38
C GLY A 50 -2.06 -16.62 -14.54
N GLU A 51 -3.16 -16.85 -13.83
CA GLU A 51 -4.29 -15.92 -13.80
C GLU A 51 -3.92 -14.67 -13.00
N GLU A 52 -4.41 -13.51 -13.44
CA GLU A 52 -4.12 -12.23 -12.80
C GLU A 52 -5.38 -11.58 -12.27
N ALA A 53 -5.24 -10.95 -11.12
CA ALA A 53 -6.24 -10.06 -10.54
C ALA A 53 -5.57 -8.74 -10.18
N SER A 54 -6.26 -7.62 -10.40
CA SER A 54 -5.74 -6.30 -10.06
C SER A 54 -6.74 -5.49 -9.24
N ILE A 55 -6.19 -4.64 -8.37
CA ILE A 55 -6.95 -3.68 -7.56
C ILE A 55 -6.11 -2.41 -7.42
N ILE A 56 -6.74 -1.29 -7.17
CA ILE A 56 -6.02 -0.05 -6.86
C ILE A 56 -5.36 -0.20 -5.48
N ALA A 57 -4.07 0.08 -5.41
CA ALA A 57 -3.32 0.12 -4.16
C ALA A 57 -2.98 1.56 -3.79
N ILE A 58 -3.31 1.94 -2.56
CA ILE A 58 -2.77 3.13 -1.91
C ILE A 58 -1.66 2.67 -0.98
N LEU A 59 -0.54 3.36 -1.02
CA LEU A 59 0.63 2.94 -0.25
C LEU A 59 0.62 3.53 1.15
N LYS A 60 0.74 2.66 2.14
CA LYS A 60 1.22 3.04 3.46
C LYS A 60 2.73 3.26 3.35
N THR A 61 3.16 4.51 3.31
CA THR A 61 4.58 4.84 3.30
C THR A 61 5.23 4.51 4.63
N GLN A 62 6.51 4.22 4.62
CA GLN A 62 7.27 3.98 5.85
C GLN A 62 7.14 5.19 6.79
N GLY A 63 6.80 4.94 8.04
CA GLY A 63 6.57 6.00 9.02
C GLY A 63 5.19 6.66 8.98
N SER A 64 4.24 6.17 8.16
CA SER A 64 2.85 6.69 8.14
C SER A 64 2.16 6.61 9.50
N ASP A 65 2.46 5.57 10.26
CA ASP A 65 1.93 5.31 11.60
C ASP A 65 2.62 6.10 12.72
N THR A 66 3.70 6.78 12.41
CA THR A 66 4.45 7.61 13.38
C THR A 66 4.24 9.11 13.16
N LYS A 67 3.47 9.50 12.16
CA LYS A 67 3.20 10.93 11.89
C LYS A 67 2.26 11.51 12.93
N LEU A 68 2.67 12.61 13.53
CA LEU A 68 1.90 13.32 14.55
C LEU A 68 0.86 14.24 13.88
N VAL A 69 -0.39 13.81 13.87
CA VAL A 69 -1.48 14.55 13.23
C VAL A 69 -1.76 15.87 13.95
N ALA A 70 -1.73 15.88 15.28
CA ALA A 70 -1.93 17.11 16.06
C ALA A 70 -0.83 18.16 15.84
N GLN A 71 0.34 17.75 15.34
CA GLN A 71 1.43 18.64 14.93
C GLN A 71 1.40 18.94 13.42
N MET A 72 0.32 18.57 12.74
CA MET A 72 0.15 18.80 11.29
C MET A 72 1.24 18.18 10.41
N GLN A 73 1.94 17.15 10.86
CA GLN A 73 3.04 16.54 10.09
C GLN A 73 2.59 16.01 8.72
N PRO A 74 1.47 15.27 8.59
CA PRO A 74 1.02 14.84 7.26
C PRO A 74 0.68 16.03 6.34
N TYR A 75 0.14 17.10 6.88
CA TYR A 75 -0.17 18.32 6.15
C TYR A 75 1.09 18.99 5.60
N TYR A 76 2.11 19.19 6.44
CA TYR A 76 3.36 19.82 6.00
C TYR A 76 4.11 18.95 5.01
N GLU A 77 4.10 17.63 5.17
CA GLU A 77 4.67 16.71 4.20
C GLU A 77 3.95 16.84 2.85
N ALA A 78 2.63 16.76 2.82
CA ALA A 78 1.83 16.87 1.61
C ALA A 78 2.02 18.22 0.91
N LYS A 79 2.09 19.30 1.69
CA LYS A 79 2.34 20.66 1.18
C LYS A 79 3.71 20.82 0.53
N GLY A 80 4.71 20.06 0.99
CA GLY A 80 6.07 20.05 0.45
C GLY A 80 6.24 19.22 -0.82
N LEU A 81 5.26 18.39 -1.18
CA LEU A 81 5.31 17.51 -2.35
C LEU A 81 4.79 18.22 -3.60
N SER A 82 5.49 18.00 -4.71
CA SER A 82 5.04 18.46 -6.03
C SER A 82 3.96 17.55 -6.60
N ARG A 83 3.14 18.11 -7.48
CA ARG A 83 2.22 17.30 -8.30
C ARG A 83 3.01 16.45 -9.29
N TRP A 84 2.45 15.31 -9.65
CA TRP A 84 3.03 14.38 -10.61
C TRP A 84 2.28 14.44 -11.94
N ASP A 85 3.02 14.41 -13.03
CA ASP A 85 2.39 14.12 -14.32
C ASP A 85 1.99 12.64 -14.39
N LEU A 86 0.73 12.39 -14.70
CA LEU A 86 0.16 11.08 -14.94
C LEU A 86 -0.80 11.18 -16.12
N ALA A 87 -0.47 10.51 -17.22
CA ALA A 87 -1.22 10.58 -18.46
C ALA A 87 -1.51 12.04 -18.95
N GLY A 88 -0.54 12.94 -18.81
CA GLY A 88 -0.66 14.35 -19.19
C GLY A 88 -1.50 15.20 -18.22
N LYS A 89 -1.81 14.69 -17.02
CA LYS A 89 -2.55 15.41 -15.98
C LYS A 89 -1.69 15.61 -14.73
N GLN A 90 -1.81 16.78 -14.12
CA GLN A 90 -1.12 17.12 -12.88
C GLN A 90 -1.89 16.59 -11.66
N VAL A 91 -1.48 15.41 -11.18
CA VAL A 91 -2.13 14.70 -10.08
C VAL A 91 -1.53 15.13 -8.74
N PRO A 92 -2.35 15.50 -7.74
CA PRO A 92 -1.85 15.82 -6.42
C PRO A 92 -1.37 14.55 -5.69
N PRO A 93 -0.28 14.64 -4.90
CA PRO A 93 0.16 13.54 -4.06
C PRO A 93 -0.78 13.32 -2.87
N LEU A 94 -0.88 12.08 -2.40
CA LEU A 94 -1.57 11.69 -1.17
C LEU A 94 -0.56 11.27 -0.11
N VAL A 95 -0.50 11.97 0.99
CA VAL A 95 0.25 11.54 2.17
C VAL A 95 -0.67 10.71 3.05
N THR A 96 -0.31 9.46 3.29
CA THR A 96 -1.08 8.58 4.17
C THR A 96 -0.69 8.76 5.63
N GLN A 97 -1.67 8.64 6.51
CA GLN A 97 -1.49 8.54 7.95
C GLN A 97 -2.36 7.39 8.46
N ILE A 98 -1.80 6.56 9.31
CA ILE A 98 -2.47 5.40 9.89
C ILE A 98 -2.19 5.41 11.40
N ALA A 99 -3.23 5.10 12.17
CA ALA A 99 -3.11 4.82 13.59
C ALA A 99 -4.11 3.71 13.96
N ASP A 100 -3.75 2.92 14.96
CA ASP A 100 -4.68 1.96 15.54
C ASP A 100 -5.83 2.71 16.22
N GLY A 101 -7.06 2.30 15.97
CA GLY A 101 -8.23 3.02 16.48
C GLY A 101 -8.31 3.06 18.01
N GLU A 102 -7.89 1.98 18.66
CA GLU A 102 -7.81 1.89 20.13
C GLU A 102 -6.66 2.69 20.73
N ASN A 103 -5.64 2.97 19.94
CA ASN A 103 -4.43 3.69 20.36
C ASN A 103 -4.43 5.15 19.89
N GLY A 104 -5.51 5.60 19.27
CA GLY A 104 -5.61 6.93 18.67
C GLY A 104 -5.23 8.04 19.65
N GLY A 105 -4.08 8.65 19.41
CA GLY A 105 -3.52 9.70 20.23
C GLY A 105 -2.71 9.24 21.43
N VAL A 106 -2.83 8.01 21.91
CA VAL A 106 -2.14 7.54 23.12
C VAL A 106 -0.69 7.20 22.83
N MET A 107 -0.44 6.40 21.81
CA MET A 107 0.92 6.00 21.41
C MET A 107 1.70 7.14 20.75
N MET A 108 1.03 8.14 20.23
CA MET A 108 1.61 9.27 19.53
C MET A 108 1.62 10.57 20.33
N ASN A 109 1.30 10.49 21.63
CA ASN A 109 1.12 11.66 22.51
C ASN A 109 0.12 12.69 21.99
N GLU A 110 -0.88 12.23 21.23
CA GLU A 110 -1.94 13.06 20.69
C GLU A 110 -3.23 12.85 21.46
N PHE A 111 -3.84 13.96 21.85
CA PHE A 111 -5.16 13.91 22.49
C PHE A 111 -6.25 14.02 21.43
N PRO A 112 -7.36 13.26 21.56
CA PRO A 112 -8.47 13.32 20.60
C PRO A 112 -8.93 14.73 20.22
N PRO A 113 -9.01 15.72 21.14
CA PRO A 113 -9.35 17.09 20.76
C PRO A 113 -8.38 17.72 19.76
N LYS A 114 -7.08 17.48 19.89
CA LYS A 114 -6.05 17.99 18.97
C LYS A 114 -6.14 17.37 17.58
N TYR A 115 -6.48 16.10 17.51
CA TYR A 115 -6.76 15.43 16.24
C TYR A 115 -7.92 16.11 15.51
N LEU A 116 -9.02 16.38 16.21
CA LEU A 116 -10.18 17.07 15.64
C LEU A 116 -9.87 18.51 15.22
N GLU A 117 -9.03 19.23 15.96
CA GLU A 117 -8.56 20.56 15.57
C GLU A 117 -7.77 20.48 14.25
N ALA A 118 -6.79 19.58 14.15
CA ALA A 118 -5.99 19.39 12.94
C ALA A 118 -6.88 19.06 11.72
N MET A 119 -7.86 18.15 11.88
CA MET A 119 -8.80 17.82 10.83
C MET A 119 -9.63 19.03 10.37
N ARG A 120 -10.08 19.87 11.29
CA ARG A 120 -10.83 21.10 10.98
C ARG A 120 -9.97 22.11 10.24
N GLU A 121 -8.72 22.32 10.66
CA GLU A 121 -7.78 23.22 10.00
C GLU A 121 -7.45 22.78 8.57
N CYS A 122 -7.34 21.48 8.33
CA CYS A 122 -7.11 20.95 7.00
C CYS A 122 -8.36 21.02 6.11
N SER A 123 -9.57 21.01 6.70
CA SER A 123 -10.81 21.02 5.94
C SER A 123 -10.95 22.33 5.15
N GLY A 124 -11.19 22.21 3.85
CA GLY A 124 -11.31 23.36 2.94
C GLY A 124 -10.01 24.07 2.60
N SER A 125 -8.87 23.60 3.09
CA SER A 125 -7.55 24.12 2.70
C SER A 125 -7.13 23.63 1.29
N GLN A 126 -6.03 24.18 0.76
CA GLN A 126 -5.43 23.68 -0.48
C GLN A 126 -4.77 22.29 -0.32
N THR A 127 -4.61 21.84 0.91
CA THR A 127 -4.09 20.52 1.26
C THR A 127 -5.07 19.88 2.25
N PRO A 128 -6.25 19.47 1.79
CA PRO A 128 -7.30 18.99 2.66
C PRO A 128 -7.00 17.59 3.20
N ALA A 129 -7.48 17.30 4.41
CA ALA A 129 -7.64 15.93 4.87
C ALA A 129 -8.88 15.33 4.19
N MET A 130 -8.73 14.14 3.63
CA MET A 130 -9.81 13.42 2.95
C MET A 130 -9.62 11.91 3.10
N ASN A 131 -10.67 11.15 2.86
CA ASN A 131 -10.53 9.69 2.80
C ASN A 131 -10.00 9.25 1.41
N ALA A 132 -9.52 8.02 1.35
CA ALA A 132 -8.90 7.49 0.14
C ALA A 132 -9.87 7.38 -1.04
N THR A 133 -11.15 7.12 -0.78
CA THR A 133 -12.18 7.06 -1.83
C THR A 133 -12.39 8.43 -2.46
N GLU A 134 -12.54 9.49 -1.66
CA GLU A 134 -12.67 10.87 -2.16
C GLU A 134 -11.45 11.27 -2.99
N TYR A 135 -10.25 10.89 -2.55
CA TYR A 135 -9.03 11.14 -3.31
C TYR A 135 -9.05 10.44 -4.67
N LEU A 136 -9.44 9.18 -4.73
CA LEU A 136 -9.55 8.45 -5.99
C LEU A 136 -10.62 9.03 -6.91
N GLU A 137 -11.78 9.41 -6.38
CA GLU A 137 -12.84 10.10 -7.13
C GLU A 137 -12.31 11.40 -7.72
N HIS A 138 -11.55 12.19 -6.95
CA HIS A 138 -10.91 13.40 -7.45
C HIS A 138 -9.95 13.12 -8.61
N ILE A 139 -9.10 12.10 -8.50
CA ILE A 139 -8.16 11.73 -9.56
C ILE A 139 -8.90 11.27 -10.83
N PHE A 140 -9.93 10.45 -10.68
CA PHE A 140 -10.70 9.96 -11.82
C PHE A 140 -11.51 11.08 -12.49
N ALA A 141 -11.97 12.07 -11.71
CA ALA A 141 -12.59 13.28 -12.27
C ALA A 141 -11.64 14.12 -13.13
N LEU A 142 -10.30 14.02 -12.92
CA LEU A 142 -9.30 14.62 -13.81
C LEU A 142 -9.16 13.88 -15.16
N GLY A 143 -9.84 12.73 -15.31
CA GLY A 143 -9.77 11.89 -16.51
C GLY A 143 -8.71 10.79 -16.45
N ILE A 144 -8.08 10.57 -15.31
CA ILE A 144 -7.19 9.43 -15.07
C ILE A 144 -8.03 8.15 -15.03
N GLN A 145 -7.51 7.07 -15.56
CA GLN A 145 -8.11 5.74 -15.51
C GLN A 145 -7.19 4.76 -14.76
N GLU A 146 -7.73 3.65 -14.26
CA GLU A 146 -6.94 2.63 -13.57
C GLU A 146 -5.72 2.15 -14.38
N LYS A 147 -5.87 2.06 -15.71
CA LYS A 147 -4.79 1.66 -16.63
C LYS A 147 -3.62 2.65 -16.70
N ASP A 148 -3.86 3.91 -16.32
CA ASP A 148 -2.85 4.98 -16.35
C ASP A 148 -2.02 4.99 -15.07
N LEU A 149 -2.45 4.25 -14.04
CA LEU A 149 -1.74 4.15 -12.77
C LEU A 149 -0.46 3.32 -12.92
N PRO A 150 0.65 3.70 -12.26
CA PRO A 150 1.85 2.88 -12.22
C PRO A 150 1.55 1.48 -11.68
N THR A 151 2.15 0.45 -12.27
CA THR A 151 1.89 -0.93 -11.86
C THR A 151 2.85 -1.38 -10.77
N LEU A 152 2.31 -2.08 -9.79
CA LEU A 152 3.05 -2.79 -8.75
C LEU A 152 2.62 -4.26 -8.71
N GLN A 153 3.47 -5.08 -8.13
CA GLN A 153 3.20 -6.48 -7.82
C GLN A 153 3.68 -6.78 -6.40
N PRO A 154 3.20 -7.86 -5.76
CA PRO A 154 3.81 -8.35 -4.52
C PRO A 154 5.29 -8.65 -4.71
N ILE A 155 6.11 -8.38 -3.70
CA ILE A 155 7.54 -8.67 -3.75
C ILE A 155 7.80 -10.12 -4.16
N CYS A 156 8.84 -10.33 -4.94
CA CYS A 156 9.27 -11.64 -5.43
C CYS A 156 8.27 -12.37 -6.35
N GLN A 157 7.11 -11.78 -6.68
CA GLN A 157 6.12 -12.47 -7.51
C GLN A 157 6.72 -13.00 -8.82
N LYS A 158 7.46 -12.16 -9.54
CA LYS A 158 8.12 -12.55 -10.79
C LYS A 158 9.10 -13.74 -10.56
N ARG A 159 9.94 -13.63 -9.53
CA ARG A 159 10.94 -14.66 -9.21
C ARG A 159 10.32 -15.97 -8.74
N ILE A 160 9.15 -15.92 -8.08
CA ILE A 160 8.40 -17.11 -7.72
C ILE A 160 8.01 -17.86 -9.01
N TRP A 161 7.37 -17.17 -9.94
CA TRP A 161 6.83 -17.80 -11.16
C TRP A 161 7.88 -18.13 -12.23
N GLU A 162 9.06 -17.59 -12.12
CA GLU A 162 10.22 -18.04 -12.90
C GLU A 162 10.76 -19.41 -12.42
N ARG A 163 10.65 -19.69 -11.12
CA ARG A 163 11.21 -20.89 -10.48
C ARG A 163 10.19 -21.99 -10.20
N PHE A 164 8.92 -21.65 -10.23
CA PHE A 164 7.80 -22.57 -10.00
C PHE A 164 6.95 -22.69 -11.25
N LYS A 165 6.65 -23.91 -11.65
CA LYS A 165 5.77 -24.21 -12.78
C LYS A 165 4.45 -24.79 -12.32
N PRO A 166 3.33 -24.47 -12.99
CA PRO A 166 2.05 -25.10 -12.72
C PRO A 166 2.17 -26.64 -12.73
N GLY A 167 1.61 -27.29 -11.71
CA GLY A 167 1.65 -28.74 -11.58
C GLY A 167 2.78 -29.30 -10.70
N GLU A 168 3.77 -28.50 -10.30
CA GLU A 168 4.84 -28.97 -9.40
C GLU A 168 4.41 -29.21 -7.95
N GLY A 169 3.23 -28.70 -7.58
CA GLY A 169 2.65 -28.93 -6.26
C GLY A 169 3.14 -28.01 -5.15
N ALA A 170 2.41 -28.01 -4.04
CA ALA A 170 2.65 -27.10 -2.92
C ALA A 170 4.03 -27.28 -2.26
N GLY A 171 4.56 -28.48 -2.20
CA GLY A 171 5.88 -28.75 -1.64
C GLY A 171 7.01 -28.02 -2.40
N ARG A 172 6.93 -28.03 -3.73
CA ARG A 172 7.90 -27.29 -4.57
C ARG A 172 7.76 -25.78 -4.39
N LEU A 173 6.53 -25.27 -4.35
CA LEU A 173 6.27 -23.84 -4.11
C LEU A 173 6.85 -23.41 -2.75
N ALA A 174 6.65 -24.18 -1.69
CA ALA A 174 7.22 -23.91 -0.39
C ALA A 174 8.76 -23.86 -0.42
N GLN A 175 9.42 -24.77 -1.15
CA GLN A 175 10.89 -24.74 -1.33
C GLN A 175 11.37 -23.47 -2.04
N VAL A 176 10.67 -23.05 -3.09
CA VAL A 176 10.97 -21.79 -3.81
C VAL A 176 10.83 -20.59 -2.89
N ILE A 177 9.76 -20.54 -2.10
CA ILE A 177 9.54 -19.47 -1.13
C ILE A 177 10.64 -19.41 -0.07
N GLU A 178 11.00 -20.56 0.52
CA GLU A 178 12.07 -20.63 1.51
C GLU A 178 13.45 -20.24 0.93
N GLN A 179 13.68 -20.55 -0.32
CA GLN A 179 14.89 -20.10 -1.01
C GLN A 179 14.89 -18.58 -1.21
N LEU A 180 13.78 -18.01 -1.68
CA LEU A 180 13.64 -16.56 -1.87
C LEU A 180 13.75 -15.78 -0.56
N LYS A 181 13.25 -16.33 0.54
CA LYS A 181 13.44 -15.75 1.88
C LYS A 181 14.91 -15.59 2.26
N LYS A 182 15.76 -16.50 1.83
CA LYS A 182 17.21 -16.43 2.08
C LYS A 182 17.91 -15.44 1.16
N GLU A 183 17.37 -15.21 -0.04
CA GLU A 183 17.96 -14.33 -1.04
C GLU A 183 17.53 -12.87 -0.88
N ASP A 184 16.31 -12.62 -0.37
CA ASP A 184 15.73 -11.29 -0.26
C ASP A 184 15.10 -11.09 1.12
N HIS A 185 15.73 -10.23 1.93
CA HIS A 185 15.25 -9.93 3.27
C HIS A 185 13.85 -9.31 3.29
N ARG A 186 13.42 -8.63 2.22
CA ARG A 186 12.07 -8.05 2.11
C ARG A 186 10.99 -9.13 2.18
N PHE A 187 11.31 -10.35 1.77
CA PHE A 187 10.38 -11.48 1.81
C PHE A 187 10.05 -11.94 3.24
N HIS A 188 10.84 -11.53 4.22
CA HIS A 188 10.58 -11.78 5.63
C HIS A 188 9.74 -10.69 6.30
N MET A 189 9.51 -9.59 5.61
CA MET A 189 8.76 -8.48 6.17
C MET A 189 7.29 -8.83 6.19
N GLU A 190 6.89 -9.43 7.25
CA GLU A 190 5.51 -9.65 7.58
C GLU A 190 4.88 -8.30 7.92
N GLY A 191 3.70 -8.08 7.41
CA GLY A 191 3.12 -6.76 7.26
C GLY A 191 2.65 -6.03 8.51
N GLY A 192 3.34 -6.14 9.64
CA GLY A 192 3.03 -5.33 10.82
C GLY A 192 3.32 -6.02 12.14
N SER A 193 3.21 -5.27 13.23
CA SER A 193 3.49 -5.74 14.60
C SER A 193 2.66 -6.96 15.02
N TRP A 194 1.49 -7.15 14.46
CA TRP A 194 0.62 -8.28 14.74
C TRP A 194 1.14 -9.61 14.18
N THR A 195 1.79 -9.61 13.05
CA THR A 195 2.42 -10.80 12.48
C THR A 195 3.64 -11.24 13.28
N ASN A 196 4.35 -10.32 13.90
CA ASN A 196 5.42 -10.64 14.83
C ASN A 196 4.89 -11.31 16.13
N ASN A 197 3.66 -10.99 16.53
CA ASN A 197 3.04 -11.61 17.71
C ASN A 197 2.72 -13.10 17.50
N ILE A 198 2.50 -13.55 16.27
CA ILE A 198 2.33 -14.98 15.99
C ILE A 198 3.61 -15.78 16.27
N SER A 199 4.77 -15.19 16.06
CA SER A 199 6.05 -15.83 16.41
C SER A 199 6.29 -15.90 17.92
N TRP A 200 5.72 -15.00 18.70
CA TRP A 200 5.79 -15.07 20.16
C TRP A 200 4.92 -16.16 20.76
N VAL A 201 3.81 -16.47 20.14
CA VAL A 201 2.92 -17.57 20.57
C VAL A 201 3.52 -18.94 20.26
N LYS A 202 4.48 -19.01 19.36
CA LYS A 202 5.17 -20.25 18.99
C LYS A 202 6.51 -20.46 19.70
N GLY A 203 6.97 -19.46 20.45
CA GLY A 203 8.22 -19.52 21.21
C GLY A 203 8.10 -20.25 22.53
#